data_6ca1361dc5ddf1c2a2c8a1b6ba7caf45
#
_entry.id   6ca1361dc5ddf1c2a2c8a1b6ba7caf45
#
_cell.length_a   1.000
_cell.length_b   1.000
_cell.length_c   1.000
_cell.angle_alpha   90.00
_cell.angle_beta   90.00
_cell.angle_gamma   90.00
#
_symmetry.space_group_name_H-M   'P 1'
#
loop_
_entity.id
_entity.type
_entity.pdbx_description
1 polymer ?
#
loop_
_entity_poly.entity_id
_entity_poly.type
_entity_poly.pdbx_seq_one_letter_code
_entity_poly.pdbx_strand_id
1 'polypeptide(L)'
;PTPIPKPSTPTTNNKLTVSSLNGVAQINAKNNGLFTTVYDKTGKPTKEVQKTFAVTKEASLGGNKFYLVKDYNSPTLIGWVKQGDVIYNNAKSPVNVMQTYTVKPGTKLYSVPWGTYKQEAGAVSGTGNQTFKATKQQQIDKSIYLFGTVNGKSGWVSKAYLAVPAAPKKAVAQPKTAVKAYTVTKPQTTQTVSKIAQVKPNNTGIRASVYEKTAKNGAKYADRTFYVTKERAHGNETYVLLNNTSHNIPLGWFNVKDLNVQNLGKEVKTT
;
A
#
# COMPACT_ATOMS: atom_id res chain seq x y z
N PRO A 1 -57.08 6.07 -43.00
CA PRO A 1 -55.99 6.81 -42.39
C PRO A 1 -55.41 5.98 -41.27
N THR A 2 -54.19 5.48 -41.45
CA THR A 2 -53.40 4.81 -40.39
C THR A 2 -53.01 5.81 -39.34
N PRO A 3 -53.16 5.50 -38.02
CA PRO A 3 -52.77 6.45 -36.96
C PRO A 3 -51.21 6.59 -36.97
N ILE A 4 -50.78 7.86 -36.97
CA ILE A 4 -49.37 8.23 -36.81
C ILE A 4 -48.90 7.76 -35.42
N PRO A 5 -47.81 6.96 -35.33
CA PRO A 5 -47.28 6.57 -34.02
C PRO A 5 -46.88 7.80 -33.23
N LYS A 6 -47.43 7.95 -32.04
CA LYS A 6 -47.08 8.99 -31.08
C LYS A 6 -45.58 8.82 -30.73
N PRO A 7 -44.73 9.86 -30.81
CA PRO A 7 -43.36 9.78 -30.42
C PRO A 7 -43.25 9.32 -28.97
N SER A 8 -42.60 8.21 -28.73
CA SER A 8 -42.30 7.77 -27.39
C SER A 8 -41.32 8.77 -26.76
N THR A 9 -41.78 9.48 -25.74
CA THR A 9 -40.96 10.36 -24.92
C THR A 9 -39.86 9.49 -24.27
N PRO A 10 -38.57 9.79 -24.47
CA PRO A 10 -37.52 9.03 -23.77
C PRO A 10 -37.72 9.28 -22.26
N THR A 11 -38.05 8.22 -21.54
CA THR A 11 -38.09 8.23 -20.07
C THR A 11 -36.65 8.32 -19.57
N THR A 12 -36.11 9.53 -19.49
CA THR A 12 -34.83 9.75 -18.81
C THR A 12 -35.08 9.42 -17.34
N ASN A 13 -34.45 8.34 -16.90
CA ASN A 13 -34.51 7.88 -15.51
C ASN A 13 -33.70 8.89 -14.67
N ASN A 14 -34.37 9.95 -14.19
CA ASN A 14 -33.81 11.06 -13.40
C ASN A 14 -33.51 10.66 -11.94
N LYS A 15 -33.50 9.35 -11.64
CA LYS A 15 -33.20 8.85 -10.31
C LYS A 15 -31.70 8.99 -10.03
N LEU A 16 -31.36 9.76 -8.98
CA LEU A 16 -30.00 9.81 -8.47
C LEU A 16 -29.62 8.46 -7.86
N THR A 17 -28.48 7.93 -8.28
CA THR A 17 -27.81 6.81 -7.60
C THR A 17 -26.43 7.28 -7.13
N VAL A 18 -26.04 6.91 -5.90
CA VAL A 18 -24.72 7.21 -5.34
C VAL A 18 -24.16 5.95 -4.72
N SER A 19 -22.93 5.63 -5.05
CA SER A 19 -22.19 4.49 -4.49
C SER A 19 -20.81 4.90 -4.00
N SER A 20 -20.31 4.18 -3.01
CA SER A 20 -18.92 4.34 -2.56
C SER A 20 -17.98 3.79 -3.61
N LEU A 21 -16.85 4.46 -3.78
CA LEU A 21 -15.84 4.09 -4.76
C LEU A 21 -14.46 4.28 -4.13
N ASN A 22 -13.50 3.46 -4.51
CA ASN A 22 -12.11 3.65 -4.12
C ASN A 22 -11.26 3.73 -5.39
N GLY A 23 -10.81 4.93 -5.69
CA GLY A 23 -10.08 5.19 -6.91
C GLY A 23 -9.23 6.44 -6.83
N VAL A 24 -8.57 6.72 -7.93
CA VAL A 24 -7.86 7.97 -8.17
C VAL A 24 -8.28 8.54 -9.52
N ALA A 25 -8.30 9.86 -9.63
CA ALA A 25 -8.62 10.54 -10.88
C ALA A 25 -7.70 11.71 -11.13
N GLN A 26 -7.38 11.94 -12.41
CA GLN A 26 -6.69 13.15 -12.87
C GLN A 26 -7.68 13.98 -13.70
N ILE A 27 -7.88 15.23 -13.32
CA ILE A 27 -8.79 16.14 -14.04
C ILE A 27 -8.09 16.57 -15.33
N ASN A 28 -8.78 16.41 -16.46
CA ASN A 28 -8.28 16.80 -17.77
C ASN A 28 -8.08 18.31 -17.86
N ALA A 29 -7.14 18.74 -18.70
CA ALA A 29 -6.91 20.19 -18.95
C ALA A 29 -8.17 20.87 -19.51
N LYS A 30 -8.88 20.20 -20.42
CA LYS A 30 -10.20 20.59 -20.90
C LYS A 30 -11.27 19.82 -20.12
N ASN A 31 -12.08 20.52 -19.34
CA ASN A 31 -13.12 19.92 -18.48
C ASN A 31 -14.28 20.91 -18.31
N ASN A 32 -15.40 20.40 -17.82
CA ASN A 32 -16.60 21.20 -17.54
C ASN A 32 -16.58 21.87 -16.15
N GLY A 33 -15.48 21.78 -15.44
CA GLY A 33 -15.30 22.31 -14.09
C GLY A 33 -15.73 21.37 -12.97
N LEU A 34 -15.69 21.91 -11.77
CA LEU A 34 -16.12 21.21 -10.54
C LEU A 34 -17.54 21.62 -10.17
N PHE A 35 -18.33 20.63 -9.80
CA PHE A 35 -19.72 20.80 -9.37
C PHE A 35 -19.78 20.68 -7.85
N THR A 36 -20.50 21.57 -7.19
CA THR A 36 -20.72 21.48 -5.74
C THR A 36 -21.65 20.31 -5.44
N THR A 37 -22.68 20.14 -6.30
CA THR A 37 -23.59 18.99 -6.26
C THR A 37 -23.78 18.43 -7.66
N VAL A 38 -24.24 17.19 -7.78
CA VAL A 38 -24.55 16.57 -9.08
C VAL A 38 -25.79 17.16 -9.76
N TYR A 39 -26.54 18.02 -9.06
CA TYR A 39 -27.71 18.74 -9.59
C TYR A 39 -27.34 20.08 -10.27
N ASP A 40 -26.11 20.54 -10.07
CA ASP A 40 -25.66 21.82 -10.66
C ASP A 40 -25.65 21.69 -12.19
N LYS A 41 -26.21 22.69 -12.87
CA LYS A 41 -26.24 22.71 -14.34
C LYS A 41 -24.88 22.97 -14.96
N THR A 42 -24.02 23.75 -14.28
CA THR A 42 -22.69 24.14 -14.73
C THR A 42 -21.66 23.95 -13.64
N GLY A 43 -20.49 23.45 -14.02
CA GLY A 43 -19.34 23.35 -13.11
C GLY A 43 -18.62 24.69 -12.99
N LYS A 44 -17.99 24.93 -11.86
CA LYS A 44 -17.11 26.08 -11.63
C LYS A 44 -15.74 25.81 -12.25
N PRO A 45 -15.13 26.75 -12.99
CA PRO A 45 -13.78 26.60 -13.52
C PRO A 45 -12.81 26.19 -12.42
N THR A 46 -11.90 25.28 -12.74
CA THR A 46 -10.92 24.79 -11.77
C THR A 46 -9.48 24.91 -12.29
N LYS A 47 -8.57 25.26 -11.38
CA LYS A 47 -7.11 25.21 -11.60
C LYS A 47 -6.53 23.84 -11.23
N GLU A 48 -7.36 22.94 -10.71
CA GLU A 48 -6.98 21.62 -10.21
C GLU A 48 -6.76 20.58 -11.32
N VAL A 49 -6.44 21.06 -12.53
CA VAL A 49 -6.17 20.21 -13.69
C VAL A 49 -4.81 19.53 -13.61
N GLN A 50 -4.71 18.35 -14.17
CA GLN A 50 -3.47 17.58 -14.24
C GLN A 50 -2.86 17.29 -12.85
N LYS A 51 -3.70 17.13 -11.86
CA LYS A 51 -3.35 16.62 -10.52
C LYS A 51 -4.14 15.33 -10.26
N THR A 52 -3.58 14.45 -9.45
CA THR A 52 -4.22 13.22 -9.00
C THR A 52 -4.95 13.47 -7.69
N PHE A 53 -6.22 13.11 -7.65
CA PHE A 53 -7.12 13.18 -6.49
C PHE A 53 -7.60 11.79 -6.11
N ALA A 54 -7.99 11.60 -4.85
CA ALA A 54 -8.70 10.40 -4.44
C ALA A 54 -10.17 10.53 -4.83
N VAL A 55 -10.74 9.44 -5.37
CA VAL A 55 -12.17 9.32 -5.69
C VAL A 55 -12.82 8.47 -4.60
N THR A 56 -13.89 9.01 -3.99
CA THR A 56 -14.55 8.36 -2.85
C THR A 56 -15.97 7.90 -3.14
N LYS A 57 -16.62 8.52 -4.14
CA LYS A 57 -17.99 8.18 -4.55
C LYS A 57 -18.14 8.32 -6.05
N GLU A 58 -19.07 7.54 -6.59
CA GLU A 58 -19.64 7.70 -7.92
C GLU A 58 -21.11 8.06 -7.78
N ALA A 59 -21.60 8.96 -8.62
CA ALA A 59 -23.01 9.26 -8.73
C ALA A 59 -23.47 9.24 -10.19
N SER A 60 -24.70 8.80 -10.43
CA SER A 60 -25.33 8.85 -11.75
C SER A 60 -26.67 9.60 -11.64
N LEU A 61 -26.88 10.58 -12.53
CA LEU A 61 -28.08 11.38 -12.59
C LEU A 61 -28.39 11.75 -14.05
N GLY A 62 -29.56 11.41 -14.54
CA GLY A 62 -30.00 11.77 -15.89
C GLY A 62 -29.06 11.30 -17.00
N GLY A 63 -28.46 10.12 -16.86
CA GLY A 63 -27.50 9.57 -17.81
C GLY A 63 -26.06 10.10 -17.68
N ASN A 64 -25.84 11.11 -16.84
CA ASN A 64 -24.51 11.62 -16.53
C ASN A 64 -23.93 10.89 -15.32
N LYS A 65 -22.63 10.59 -15.40
CA LYS A 65 -21.87 10.00 -14.31
C LYS A 65 -20.87 11.02 -13.76
N PHE A 66 -20.75 11.05 -12.43
CA PHE A 66 -19.90 11.97 -11.70
C PHE A 66 -19.04 11.22 -10.68
N TYR A 67 -17.86 11.73 -10.40
CA TYR A 67 -16.99 11.27 -9.34
C TYR A 67 -16.80 12.36 -8.27
N LEU A 68 -16.95 12.00 -7.00
CA LEU A 68 -16.61 12.88 -5.89
C LEU A 68 -15.11 12.78 -5.62
N VAL A 69 -14.41 13.86 -5.88
CA VAL A 69 -12.95 13.94 -5.69
C VAL A 69 -12.61 14.72 -4.43
N LYS A 70 -11.58 14.25 -3.75
CA LYS A 70 -10.97 14.92 -2.61
C LYS A 70 -9.46 15.01 -2.77
N ASP A 71 -8.82 15.91 -2.03
CA ASP A 71 -7.36 15.88 -1.92
C ASP A 71 -6.88 14.51 -1.44
N TYR A 72 -5.80 14.00 -2.05
CA TYR A 72 -5.32 12.67 -1.74
C TYR A 72 -4.77 12.56 -0.32
N ASN A 73 -4.07 13.59 0.16
CA ASN A 73 -3.37 13.61 1.44
C ASN A 73 -4.19 14.24 2.58
N SER A 74 -5.37 14.78 2.29
CA SER A 74 -6.23 15.41 3.28
C SER A 74 -7.69 14.98 3.10
N PRO A 75 -8.56 15.19 4.11
CA PRO A 75 -9.99 14.93 3.99
C PRO A 75 -10.72 15.98 3.15
N THR A 76 -10.05 17.02 2.65
CA THR A 76 -10.67 18.15 1.95
C THR A 76 -11.33 17.69 0.67
N LEU A 77 -12.67 17.88 0.59
CA LEU A 77 -13.43 17.64 -0.63
C LEU A 77 -13.16 18.76 -1.63
N ILE A 78 -12.91 18.37 -2.88
CA ILE A 78 -12.71 19.31 -3.99
C ILE A 78 -14.04 19.55 -4.71
N GLY A 79 -14.84 18.52 -4.92
CA GLY A 79 -16.14 18.61 -5.56
C GLY A 79 -16.47 17.39 -6.42
N TRP A 80 -17.58 17.47 -7.14
CA TRP A 80 -17.97 16.50 -8.14
C TRP A 80 -17.38 16.87 -9.50
N VAL A 81 -16.94 15.89 -10.26
CA VAL A 81 -16.42 16.06 -11.61
C VAL A 81 -17.10 15.05 -12.53
N LYS A 82 -17.41 15.44 -13.77
CA LYS A 82 -18.00 14.50 -14.74
C LYS A 82 -17.00 13.41 -15.13
N GLN A 83 -17.49 12.21 -15.35
CA GLN A 83 -16.65 11.07 -15.76
C GLN A 83 -15.81 11.37 -17.00
N GLY A 84 -16.39 12.05 -18.00
CA GLY A 84 -15.68 12.41 -19.23
C GLY A 84 -14.56 13.45 -19.05
N ASP A 85 -14.51 14.14 -17.90
CA ASP A 85 -13.56 15.18 -17.60
C ASP A 85 -12.33 14.67 -16.85
N VAL A 86 -12.25 13.37 -16.57
CA VAL A 86 -11.15 12.77 -15.81
C VAL A 86 -10.62 11.50 -16.47
N ILE A 87 -9.36 11.21 -16.19
CA ILE A 87 -8.80 9.86 -16.31
C ILE A 87 -8.96 9.22 -14.93
N TYR A 88 -9.75 8.16 -14.86
CA TYR A 88 -10.06 7.44 -13.62
C TYR A 88 -9.38 6.07 -13.61
N ASN A 89 -8.84 5.69 -12.45
CA ASN A 89 -8.29 4.36 -12.19
C ASN A 89 -8.78 3.83 -10.83
N ASN A 90 -9.11 2.53 -10.79
CA ASN A 90 -9.41 1.87 -9.52
C ASN A 90 -8.17 1.85 -8.63
N ALA A 91 -8.36 2.04 -7.34
CA ALA A 91 -7.26 1.97 -6.38
C ALA A 91 -7.62 1.03 -5.23
N LYS A 92 -6.66 0.22 -4.79
CA LYS A 92 -6.77 -0.48 -3.51
C LYS A 92 -6.34 0.46 -2.39
N SER A 93 -6.85 0.24 -1.18
CA SER A 93 -6.37 0.97 -0.02
C SER A 93 -4.86 0.77 0.17
N PRO A 94 -4.11 1.80 0.56
CA PRO A 94 -2.70 1.66 0.85
C PRO A 94 -2.48 0.66 1.99
N VAL A 95 -1.44 -0.16 1.86
CA VAL A 95 -1.01 -1.11 2.88
C VAL A 95 0.42 -0.78 3.33
N ASN A 96 0.72 -1.00 4.61
CA ASN A 96 2.07 -0.83 5.12
C ASN A 96 2.96 -1.96 4.65
N VAL A 97 4.18 -1.62 4.24
CA VAL A 97 5.23 -2.55 3.85
C VAL A 97 6.54 -2.14 4.52
N MET A 98 7.48 -3.06 4.60
CA MET A 98 8.86 -2.78 5.02
C MET A 98 9.79 -3.49 4.04
N GLN A 99 10.08 -2.82 2.94
CA GLN A 99 10.88 -3.38 1.85
C GLN A 99 11.94 -2.39 1.42
N THR A 100 13.08 -2.93 1.00
CA THR A 100 14.19 -2.14 0.49
C THR A 100 14.37 -2.44 -0.99
N TYR A 101 14.58 -1.39 -1.76
CA TYR A 101 14.82 -1.44 -3.19
C TYR A 101 16.04 -0.59 -3.54
N THR A 102 16.56 -0.80 -4.73
CA THR A 102 17.47 0.14 -5.36
C THR A 102 16.71 1.01 -6.36
N VAL A 103 17.07 2.27 -6.43
CA VAL A 103 16.48 3.27 -7.33
C VAL A 103 17.59 4.09 -7.99
N LYS A 104 17.40 4.40 -9.25
CA LYS A 104 18.39 5.19 -10.02
C LYS A 104 18.30 6.68 -9.67
N PRO A 105 19.42 7.43 -9.72
CA PRO A 105 19.39 8.89 -9.68
C PRO A 105 18.48 9.46 -10.77
N GLY A 106 17.87 10.60 -10.50
CA GLY A 106 16.93 11.25 -11.41
C GLY A 106 15.51 10.70 -11.36
N THR A 107 15.26 9.55 -10.72
CA THR A 107 13.90 9.02 -10.54
C THR A 107 13.06 10.02 -9.76
N LYS A 108 11.90 10.39 -10.31
CA LYS A 108 10.97 11.34 -9.70
C LYS A 108 10.20 10.70 -8.55
N LEU A 109 10.09 11.44 -7.46
CA LEU A 109 9.23 11.13 -6.31
C LEU A 109 8.01 12.05 -6.36
N TYR A 110 6.86 11.54 -5.98
CA TYR A 110 5.60 12.27 -6.03
C TYR A 110 4.96 12.35 -4.64
N SER A 111 4.21 13.42 -4.38
CA SER A 111 3.46 13.58 -3.13
C SER A 111 2.27 12.61 -3.02
N VAL A 112 1.81 12.08 -4.14
CA VAL A 112 0.70 11.11 -4.23
C VAL A 112 1.08 9.95 -5.17
N PRO A 113 0.50 8.75 -5.01
CA PRO A 113 0.68 7.67 -5.97
C PRO A 113 0.05 8.06 -7.32
N TRP A 114 0.64 7.63 -8.42
CA TRP A 114 0.24 8.04 -9.77
C TRP A 114 0.23 9.58 -9.95
N GLY A 115 1.11 10.28 -9.21
CA GLY A 115 1.25 11.74 -9.28
C GLY A 115 1.72 12.23 -10.63
N THR A 116 1.37 13.47 -10.95
CA THR A 116 1.79 14.18 -12.15
C THR A 116 2.97 15.12 -11.85
N TYR A 117 3.50 15.78 -12.88
CA TYR A 117 4.55 16.79 -12.72
C TYR A 117 4.17 17.92 -11.73
N LYS A 118 2.87 18.22 -11.56
CA LYS A 118 2.37 19.21 -10.58
C LYS A 118 2.42 18.71 -9.12
N GLN A 119 2.67 17.43 -8.93
CA GLN A 119 2.73 16.78 -7.62
C GLN A 119 4.09 16.14 -7.38
N GLU A 120 5.10 16.57 -8.13
CA GLU A 120 6.47 16.14 -7.94
C GLU A 120 6.99 16.64 -6.57
N ALA A 121 7.45 15.71 -5.73
CA ALA A 121 8.03 15.97 -4.41
C ALA A 121 9.57 16.09 -4.49
N GLY A 122 10.13 15.83 -5.65
CA GLY A 122 11.56 15.92 -5.92
C GLY A 122 12.09 14.74 -6.74
N ALA A 123 13.39 14.67 -6.87
CA ALA A 123 14.07 13.59 -7.57
C ALA A 123 15.14 12.95 -6.68
N VAL A 124 15.45 11.69 -6.96
CA VAL A 124 16.53 10.95 -6.32
C VAL A 124 17.87 11.57 -6.72
N SER A 125 18.64 11.99 -5.73
CA SER A 125 19.99 12.57 -5.92
C SER A 125 21.08 11.52 -5.69
N GLY A 126 22.31 11.86 -6.06
CA GLY A 126 23.50 11.03 -5.85
C GLY A 126 24.03 10.38 -7.12
N THR A 127 25.14 9.67 -7.01
CA THR A 127 25.77 8.89 -8.08
C THR A 127 25.49 7.41 -7.85
N GLY A 128 25.21 6.67 -8.91
CA GLY A 128 24.88 5.24 -8.82
C GLY A 128 23.52 4.96 -8.16
N ASN A 129 23.19 3.69 -8.03
CA ASN A 129 21.92 3.26 -7.44
C ASN A 129 21.84 3.63 -5.96
N GLN A 130 20.72 4.19 -5.54
CA GLN A 130 20.43 4.60 -4.18
C GLN A 130 19.51 3.59 -3.49
N THR A 131 19.51 3.58 -2.16
CA THR A 131 18.64 2.72 -1.36
C THR A 131 17.29 3.41 -1.08
N PHE A 132 16.21 2.85 -1.60
CA PHE A 132 14.83 3.29 -1.33
C PHE A 132 14.20 2.37 -0.28
N LYS A 133 13.80 2.94 0.85
CA LYS A 133 13.12 2.24 1.95
C LYS A 133 11.62 2.46 1.84
N ALA A 134 10.91 1.47 1.32
CA ALA A 134 9.45 1.52 1.17
C ALA A 134 8.74 1.22 2.48
N THR A 135 7.76 2.05 2.83
CA THR A 135 6.93 1.93 4.04
C THR A 135 5.45 1.73 3.76
N LYS A 136 4.98 2.12 2.57
CA LYS A 136 3.60 1.87 2.11
C LYS A 136 3.60 1.40 0.67
N GLN A 137 2.57 0.62 0.32
CA GLN A 137 2.30 0.18 -1.04
C GLN A 137 0.85 0.45 -1.39
N GLN A 138 0.59 0.90 -2.60
CA GLN A 138 -0.75 1.00 -3.15
C GLN A 138 -0.79 0.45 -4.57
N GLN A 139 -1.83 -0.31 -4.87
CA GLN A 139 -2.14 -0.74 -6.22
C GLN A 139 -3.15 0.22 -6.84
N ILE A 140 -2.84 0.73 -8.04
CA ILE A 140 -3.74 1.52 -8.88
C ILE A 140 -3.83 0.78 -10.20
N ASP A 141 -5.02 0.26 -10.51
CA ASP A 141 -5.26 -0.73 -11.56
C ASP A 141 -4.23 -1.88 -11.51
N LYS A 142 -3.41 -2.00 -12.55
CA LYS A 142 -2.35 -3.03 -12.64
C LYS A 142 -1.00 -2.56 -12.11
N SER A 143 -0.86 -1.29 -11.78
CA SER A 143 0.40 -0.68 -11.36
C SER A 143 0.53 -0.64 -9.84
N ILE A 144 1.74 -0.87 -9.35
CA ILE A 144 2.07 -0.80 -7.93
C ILE A 144 2.91 0.46 -7.71
N TYR A 145 2.51 1.25 -6.73
CA TYR A 145 3.23 2.42 -6.24
C TYR A 145 3.71 2.18 -4.81
N LEU A 146 4.91 2.63 -4.52
CA LEU A 146 5.54 2.51 -3.20
C LEU A 146 5.84 3.90 -2.65
N PHE A 147 5.42 4.14 -1.42
CA PHE A 147 5.83 5.31 -0.65
C PHE A 147 7.03 4.94 0.22
N GLY A 148 8.04 5.77 0.21
CA GLY A 148 9.24 5.50 0.99
C GLY A 148 10.19 6.68 1.01
N THR A 149 11.40 6.42 1.52
CA THR A 149 12.46 7.42 1.67
C THR A 149 13.72 7.00 0.94
N VAL A 150 14.39 7.99 0.37
CA VAL A 150 15.72 7.86 -0.25
C VAL A 150 16.49 9.16 -0.01
N ASN A 151 17.70 9.09 0.54
CA ASN A 151 18.56 10.25 0.78
C ASN A 151 17.84 11.41 1.50
N GLY A 152 17.04 11.09 2.54
CA GLY A 152 16.27 12.06 3.32
C GLY A 152 15.00 12.61 2.65
N LYS A 153 14.76 12.31 1.38
CA LYS A 153 13.53 12.70 0.67
C LYS A 153 12.50 11.58 0.73
N SER A 154 11.24 11.96 0.87
CA SER A 154 10.11 11.01 0.90
C SER A 154 9.18 11.23 -0.27
N GLY A 155 8.57 10.17 -0.76
CA GLY A 155 7.57 10.27 -1.82
C GLY A 155 7.13 8.93 -2.38
N TRP A 156 6.14 8.99 -3.25
CA TRP A 156 5.65 7.85 -4.01
C TRP A 156 6.48 7.66 -5.29
N VAL A 157 6.73 6.42 -5.63
CA VAL A 157 7.39 6.02 -6.87
C VAL A 157 6.71 4.76 -7.44
N SER A 158 6.60 4.67 -8.75
CA SER A 158 6.14 3.42 -9.37
C SER A 158 7.16 2.31 -9.11
N LYS A 159 6.68 1.13 -8.73
CA LYS A 159 7.52 -0.05 -8.52
C LYS A 159 8.34 -0.41 -9.77
N ALA A 160 7.88 -0.03 -10.96
CA ALA A 160 8.58 -0.25 -12.22
C ALA A 160 9.96 0.45 -12.30
N TYR A 161 10.18 1.50 -11.51
CA TYR A 161 11.47 2.21 -11.42
C TYR A 161 12.38 1.71 -10.29
N LEU A 162 11.95 0.67 -9.59
CA LEU A 162 12.66 0.09 -8.46
C LEU A 162 13.17 -1.31 -8.81
N ALA A 163 14.40 -1.60 -8.42
CA ALA A 163 14.92 -2.95 -8.52
C ALA A 163 15.08 -3.57 -7.11
N VAL A 164 14.83 -4.85 -6.99
CA VAL A 164 15.19 -5.58 -5.77
C VAL A 164 16.71 -5.53 -5.68
N PRO A 165 17.30 -5.18 -4.52
CA PRO A 165 18.75 -5.24 -4.36
C PRO A 165 19.25 -6.61 -4.76
N ALA A 166 20.28 -6.66 -5.60
CA ALA A 166 20.93 -7.92 -5.91
C ALA A 166 21.34 -8.57 -4.58
N ALA A 167 21.04 -9.84 -4.41
CA ALA A 167 21.58 -10.61 -3.29
C ALA A 167 23.12 -10.39 -3.29
N PRO A 168 23.74 -10.13 -2.14
CA PRO A 168 25.17 -9.90 -2.10
C PRO A 168 25.86 -11.05 -2.82
N LYS A 169 26.59 -10.75 -3.90
CA LYS A 169 27.42 -11.74 -4.57
C LYS A 169 28.33 -12.32 -3.51
N LYS A 170 28.27 -13.64 -3.31
CA LYS A 170 29.13 -14.37 -2.41
C LYS A 170 30.55 -13.96 -2.76
N ALA A 171 31.21 -13.18 -1.90
CA ALA A 171 32.59 -12.81 -2.10
C ALA A 171 33.38 -14.10 -2.22
N VAL A 172 34.14 -14.24 -3.32
CA VAL A 172 35.12 -15.31 -3.47
C VAL A 172 36.10 -15.13 -2.32
N ALA A 173 36.12 -16.10 -1.42
CA ALA A 173 36.96 -16.05 -0.23
C ALA A 173 38.43 -16.05 -0.62
N GLN A 174 39.15 -14.96 -0.31
CA GLN A 174 40.61 -15.02 -0.17
C GLN A 174 40.94 -15.93 1.02
N PRO A 175 42.00 -16.74 0.94
CA PRO A 175 42.38 -17.66 2.01
C PRO A 175 42.81 -16.84 3.23
N LYS A 176 42.02 -16.85 4.29
CA LYS A 176 42.43 -16.37 5.61
C LYS A 176 42.77 -17.53 6.51
N THR A 177 43.93 -17.40 7.10
CA THR A 177 44.49 -18.20 8.20
C THR A 177 43.45 -18.63 9.21
N ALA A 178 43.53 -19.88 9.61
CA ALA A 178 42.57 -20.58 10.45
C ALA A 178 42.26 -19.87 11.76
N VAL A 179 41.00 -19.43 11.91
CA VAL A 179 40.35 -19.18 13.18
C VAL A 179 39.27 -20.24 13.33
N LYS A 180 39.25 -20.93 14.47
CA LYS A 180 38.36 -22.05 14.83
C LYS A 180 37.00 -21.99 14.19
N ALA A 181 36.63 -23.03 13.47
CA ALA A 181 35.38 -23.19 12.75
C ALA A 181 34.14 -23.03 13.66
N TYR A 182 33.37 -21.97 13.46
CA TYR A 182 32.01 -21.89 13.92
C TYR A 182 31.17 -22.68 12.91
N THR A 183 30.57 -23.77 13.34
CA THR A 183 29.76 -24.63 12.49
C THR A 183 28.48 -23.86 12.10
N VAL A 184 28.43 -23.38 10.87
CA VAL A 184 27.21 -22.74 10.32
C VAL A 184 26.25 -23.84 9.97
N THR A 185 25.27 -24.07 10.86
CA THR A 185 24.06 -24.82 10.54
C THR A 185 23.27 -24.07 9.46
N LYS A 186 22.72 -24.82 8.50
CA LYS A 186 21.93 -24.46 7.30
C LYS A 186 21.34 -23.05 7.29
N PRO A 187 21.36 -22.31 6.13
CA PRO A 187 20.67 -21.04 6.01
C PRO A 187 19.17 -21.26 6.27
N GLN A 188 18.71 -20.69 7.36
CA GLN A 188 17.35 -20.87 7.83
C GLN A 188 16.44 -19.94 7.06
N THR A 189 15.66 -20.48 6.16
CA THR A 189 14.69 -19.75 5.34
C THR A 189 13.51 -19.27 6.19
N THR A 190 13.07 -18.05 5.95
CA THR A 190 11.80 -17.56 6.52
C THR A 190 10.63 -18.23 5.82
N GLN A 191 9.78 -18.93 6.58
CA GLN A 191 8.57 -19.56 6.06
C GLN A 191 7.36 -18.66 6.30
N THR A 192 6.44 -18.63 5.35
CA THR A 192 5.11 -18.02 5.56
C THR A 192 4.23 -19.04 6.26
N VAL A 193 3.58 -18.62 7.34
CA VAL A 193 2.69 -19.46 8.15
C VAL A 193 1.41 -18.73 8.46
N SER A 194 0.36 -19.48 8.84
CA SER A 194 -0.91 -18.93 9.30
C SER A 194 -1.24 -19.53 10.66
N LYS A 195 -0.89 -18.79 11.71
CA LYS A 195 -1.06 -19.23 13.10
C LYS A 195 -1.56 -18.06 13.94
N ILE A 196 -2.01 -18.34 15.15
CA ILE A 196 -2.23 -17.33 16.19
C ILE A 196 -1.30 -17.63 17.37
N ALA A 197 -0.91 -16.61 18.09
CA ALA A 197 -0.07 -16.76 19.27
C ALA A 197 -0.49 -15.77 20.36
N GLN A 198 -0.59 -16.28 21.59
CA GLN A 198 -0.72 -15.46 22.78
C GLN A 198 0.66 -15.25 23.40
N VAL A 199 1.00 -13.99 23.70
CA VAL A 199 2.26 -13.64 24.35
C VAL A 199 2.19 -13.95 25.83
N LYS A 200 3.15 -14.73 26.35
CA LYS A 200 3.24 -15.06 27.77
C LYS A 200 3.60 -13.85 28.62
N PRO A 201 3.16 -13.76 29.88
CA PRO A 201 3.51 -12.64 30.78
C PRO A 201 5.02 -12.45 30.93
N ASN A 202 5.76 -13.54 31.11
CA ASN A 202 7.21 -13.55 31.33
C ASN A 202 8.00 -13.70 30.02
N ASN A 203 7.65 -12.92 28.99
CA ASN A 203 8.32 -12.98 27.71
C ASN A 203 9.66 -12.22 27.70
N THR A 204 10.60 -12.66 26.88
CA THR A 204 11.93 -12.04 26.73
C THR A 204 11.89 -10.76 25.89
N GLY A 205 10.76 -10.49 25.25
CA GLY A 205 10.51 -9.26 24.50
C GLY A 205 10.49 -9.40 22.99
N ILE A 206 10.37 -8.26 22.34
CA ILE A 206 10.20 -8.13 20.89
C ILE A 206 11.49 -7.64 20.21
N ARG A 207 11.79 -8.18 19.04
CA ARG A 207 12.92 -7.79 18.19
C ARG A 207 12.44 -7.27 16.85
N ALA A 208 13.12 -6.28 16.28
CA ALA A 208 12.85 -5.83 14.91
C ALA A 208 13.35 -6.86 13.87
N SER A 209 14.38 -7.64 14.23
CA SER A 209 14.92 -8.72 13.40
C SER A 209 15.32 -9.91 14.28
N VAL A 210 15.29 -11.13 13.73
CA VAL A 210 15.79 -12.34 14.41
C VAL A 210 17.29 -12.29 14.72
N TYR A 211 18.02 -11.37 14.08
CA TYR A 211 19.46 -11.19 14.28
C TYR A 211 19.82 -10.21 15.40
N GLU A 212 18.84 -9.50 15.95
CA GLU A 212 19.09 -8.60 17.08
C GLU A 212 19.40 -9.40 18.34
N LYS A 213 20.53 -9.04 18.98
CA LYS A 213 20.99 -9.68 20.24
C LYS A 213 20.09 -9.29 21.42
N THR A 214 19.57 -8.05 21.44
CA THR A 214 18.74 -7.53 22.52
C THR A 214 17.29 -7.35 22.07
N ALA A 215 16.37 -7.86 22.89
CA ALA A 215 14.96 -7.62 22.69
C ALA A 215 14.52 -6.33 23.40
N LYS A 216 13.56 -5.61 22.83
CA LYS A 216 12.86 -4.52 23.52
C LYS A 216 11.80 -5.08 24.44
N ASN A 217 11.46 -4.37 25.51
CA ASN A 217 10.46 -4.80 26.46
C ASN A 217 9.14 -5.21 25.79
N GLY A 218 8.72 -6.44 26.01
CA GLY A 218 7.50 -7.04 25.47
C GLY A 218 6.31 -7.05 26.44
N ALA A 219 6.45 -6.49 27.64
CA ALA A 219 5.41 -6.55 28.69
C ALA A 219 4.05 -6.00 28.21
N LYS A 220 4.04 -4.95 27.38
CA LYS A 220 2.80 -4.38 26.82
C LYS A 220 2.03 -5.32 25.90
N TYR A 221 2.62 -6.44 25.49
CA TYR A 221 1.99 -7.45 24.65
C TYR A 221 1.56 -8.69 25.46
N ALA A 222 1.91 -8.77 26.74
CA ALA A 222 1.57 -9.90 27.62
C ALA A 222 0.06 -10.20 27.60
N ASP A 223 -0.29 -11.47 27.59
CA ASP A 223 -1.66 -12.01 27.57
C ASP A 223 -2.52 -11.61 26.36
N ARG A 224 -1.91 -10.94 25.37
CA ARG A 224 -2.60 -10.56 24.13
C ARG A 224 -2.33 -11.57 23.03
N THR A 225 -3.33 -11.75 22.15
CA THR A 225 -3.27 -12.66 21.00
C THR A 225 -3.01 -11.88 19.72
N PHE A 226 -2.15 -12.44 18.88
CA PHE A 226 -1.71 -11.87 17.61
C PHE A 226 -1.71 -12.91 16.50
N TYR A 227 -1.77 -12.47 15.26
CA TYR A 227 -1.50 -13.33 14.11
C TYR A 227 -0.01 -13.56 13.93
N VAL A 228 0.34 -14.80 13.55
CA VAL A 228 1.69 -15.20 13.16
C VAL A 228 1.70 -15.39 11.66
N THR A 229 2.48 -14.58 10.95
CA THR A 229 2.54 -14.60 9.49
C THR A 229 3.82 -15.18 8.94
N LYS A 230 4.88 -15.21 9.75
CA LYS A 230 6.19 -15.75 9.36
C LYS A 230 6.82 -16.48 10.53
N GLU A 231 7.58 -17.50 10.19
CA GLU A 231 8.39 -18.27 11.12
C GLU A 231 9.83 -18.40 10.58
N ARG A 232 10.80 -18.28 11.46
CA ARG A 232 12.21 -18.43 11.12
C ARG A 232 12.98 -19.00 12.30
N ALA A 233 13.78 -20.01 12.03
CA ALA A 233 14.75 -20.48 12.98
C ALA A 233 16.07 -19.67 12.87
N HIS A 234 16.70 -19.39 13.99
CA HIS A 234 17.99 -18.73 14.08
C HIS A 234 18.80 -19.33 15.23
N GLY A 235 19.92 -19.97 14.92
CA GLY A 235 20.62 -20.83 15.89
C GLY A 235 19.72 -22.00 16.32
N ASN A 236 19.66 -22.22 17.62
CA ASN A 236 18.81 -23.27 18.24
C ASN A 236 17.41 -22.75 18.62
N GLU A 237 17.06 -21.51 18.23
CA GLU A 237 15.81 -20.87 18.57
C GLU A 237 14.93 -20.66 17.34
N THR A 238 13.63 -20.69 17.53
CA THR A 238 12.64 -20.34 16.52
C THR A 238 11.96 -19.03 16.89
N TYR A 239 11.85 -18.15 15.92
CA TYR A 239 11.19 -16.86 16.06
C TYR A 239 10.00 -16.77 15.11
N VAL A 240 8.97 -16.07 15.54
CA VAL A 240 7.78 -15.79 14.72
C VAL A 240 7.52 -14.30 14.65
N LEU A 241 7.08 -13.85 13.48
CA LEU A 241 6.67 -12.47 13.25
C LEU A 241 5.21 -12.32 13.67
N LEU A 242 4.98 -11.55 14.72
CA LEU A 242 3.63 -11.20 15.17
C LEU A 242 3.10 -9.99 14.40
N ASN A 243 1.83 -10.09 14.04
CA ASN A 243 1.09 -9.01 13.40
C ASN A 243 -0.15 -8.68 14.25
N ASN A 244 -0.65 -7.44 14.12
CA ASN A 244 -1.92 -7.06 14.76
C ASN A 244 -3.10 -7.88 14.23
N THR A 245 -4.28 -7.70 14.83
CA THR A 245 -5.51 -8.43 14.50
C THR A 245 -5.98 -8.27 13.05
N SER A 246 -5.49 -7.26 12.33
CA SER A 246 -5.79 -7.06 10.90
C SER A 246 -4.80 -7.74 9.95
N HIS A 247 -3.87 -8.54 10.42
CA HIS A 247 -2.78 -9.22 9.68
C HIS A 247 -1.75 -8.28 9.01
N ASN A 248 -2.00 -6.98 8.96
CA ASN A 248 -1.31 -6.08 8.04
C ASN A 248 -0.18 -5.27 8.69
N ILE A 249 -0.10 -5.22 10.01
CA ILE A 249 0.92 -4.43 10.70
C ILE A 249 1.84 -5.38 11.48
N PRO A 250 3.09 -5.59 11.01
CA PRO A 250 4.05 -6.37 11.76
C PRO A 250 4.45 -5.61 13.02
N LEU A 251 4.38 -6.28 14.15
CA LEU A 251 4.82 -5.75 15.45
C LEU A 251 6.30 -6.02 15.67
N GLY A 252 6.76 -7.21 15.29
CA GLY A 252 8.13 -7.65 15.43
C GLY A 252 8.24 -9.15 15.69
N TRP A 253 9.47 -9.60 15.88
CA TRP A 253 9.81 -11.01 16.07
C TRP A 253 9.84 -11.36 17.57
N PHE A 254 9.12 -12.41 17.91
CA PHE A 254 9.15 -13.02 19.24
C PHE A 254 9.77 -14.40 19.18
N ASN A 255 10.45 -14.80 20.24
CA ASN A 255 10.88 -16.17 20.40
C ASN A 255 9.64 -17.05 20.65
N VAL A 256 9.55 -18.22 20.00
CA VAL A 256 8.41 -19.15 20.17
C VAL A 256 8.24 -19.61 21.61
N LYS A 257 9.32 -19.73 22.38
CA LYS A 257 9.27 -20.09 23.82
C LYS A 257 8.46 -19.10 24.67
N ASP A 258 8.35 -17.84 24.20
CA ASP A 258 7.61 -16.77 24.86
C ASP A 258 6.13 -16.73 24.48
N LEU A 259 5.66 -17.69 23.71
CA LEU A 259 4.34 -17.71 23.11
C LEU A 259 3.60 -19.03 23.37
N ASN A 260 2.27 -18.94 23.41
CA ASN A 260 1.37 -20.08 23.24
C ASN A 260 0.87 -20.01 21.78
N VAL A 261 1.44 -20.85 20.91
CA VAL A 261 1.15 -20.83 19.46
C VAL A 261 0.13 -21.90 19.10
N GLN A 262 -0.86 -21.53 18.28
CA GLN A 262 -1.86 -22.45 17.73
C GLN A 262 -1.95 -22.28 16.21
N ASN A 263 -2.10 -23.39 15.49
CA ASN A 263 -2.39 -23.36 14.06
C ASN A 263 -3.82 -22.86 13.85
N LEU A 264 -4.01 -21.93 12.93
CA LEU A 264 -5.34 -21.63 12.40
C LEU A 264 -5.77 -22.87 11.61
N GLY A 265 -6.85 -23.55 12.02
CA GLY A 265 -7.44 -24.63 11.25
C GLY A 265 -7.76 -24.13 9.84
N LYS A 266 -7.66 -25.01 8.83
CA LYS A 266 -8.19 -24.70 7.50
C LYS A 266 -9.68 -24.41 7.69
N GLU A 267 -10.16 -23.25 7.19
CA GLU A 267 -11.60 -22.98 7.10
C GLU A 267 -12.27 -24.15 6.41
N VAL A 268 -13.16 -24.84 7.13
CA VAL A 268 -14.05 -25.82 6.53
C VAL A 268 -15.04 -25.03 5.69
N LYS A 269 -14.87 -25.08 4.36
CA LYS A 269 -15.91 -24.60 3.44
C LYS A 269 -17.15 -25.44 3.73
N THR A 270 -18.14 -24.87 4.39
CA THR A 270 -19.49 -25.43 4.41
C THR A 270 -20.04 -25.29 3.00
N THR A 271 -20.26 -26.44 2.37
CA THR A 271 -21.03 -26.63 1.13
C THR A 271 -22.48 -26.22 1.33
#